data_07066aa3c6018342e42e12e366d90f9e
#
_entry.id   07066aa3c6018342e42e12e366d90f9e
#
_cell.length_a   1.000
_cell.length_b   1.000
_cell.length_c   1.000
_cell.angle_alpha   90.00
_cell.angle_beta   90.00
_cell.angle_gamma   90.00
#
_symmetry.space_group_name_H-M   'P 1'
#
loop_
_entity.id
_entity.type
_entity.pdbx_description
1 polymer ?
#
loop_
_entity_poly.entity_id
_entity_poly.type
_entity_poly.pdbx_seq_one_letter_code
_entity_poly.pdbx_strand_id
1 'polypeptide(L)'
;MYKRQVLKYGIPEFRLPNKVVDVEIDNLAKMGVEFVKDCIIGKTLSVEQLEEEGFKGIFVASGAGLPNFMNIPGENSINILSSNEYLTRVNLMDAASEDSDTPVPFGKCVAVIGGGNTAMDSVRTARRLGAERAMIIYRRSEEEMPARIEEVKHAKEEGVEFLTLHNPIEYIADEQGKVKQVVLQKMELGEPDASGRRSPVPIPGATETIDIDLAIVSVGVSPNPIVPSSIKGLELGRKGTIAVNDNMQSSIPTIFAGGDIVRGGATVILAMGDGRKAAAAMNEQLKK
;
A
#
# COMPACT_ATOMS: atom_id res chain seq x y z
N MET A 1 -9.92 10.38 9.13
CA MET A 1 -9.25 9.97 7.86
C MET A 1 -7.98 10.78 7.70
N TYR A 2 -6.87 10.10 7.51
CA TYR A 2 -5.57 10.78 7.41
C TYR A 2 -5.48 11.52 6.08
N LYS A 3 -5.29 12.83 6.12
CA LYS A 3 -4.90 13.62 4.95
C LYS A 3 -3.58 13.05 4.41
N ARG A 4 -3.50 12.73 3.12
CA ARG A 4 -2.23 12.41 2.44
C ARG A 4 -1.60 11.06 2.82
N GLN A 5 -2.38 10.06 3.26
CA GLN A 5 -1.86 8.80 3.81
C GLN A 5 -0.69 8.23 2.99
N VAL A 6 -0.87 7.97 1.69
CA VAL A 6 0.20 7.42 0.86
C VAL A 6 1.32 8.42 0.61
N LEU A 7 1.00 9.67 0.28
CA LEU A 7 1.99 10.68 -0.10
C LEU A 7 2.91 11.10 1.05
N LYS A 8 2.41 11.10 2.28
CA LYS A 8 3.16 11.58 3.45
C LYS A 8 3.60 10.47 4.40
N TYR A 9 2.84 9.37 4.47
CA TYR A 9 3.09 8.29 5.43
C TYR A 9 3.61 7.02 4.79
N GLY A 10 3.24 6.79 3.52
CA GLY A 10 3.64 5.61 2.77
C GLY A 10 4.91 5.82 1.94
N ILE A 11 5.01 6.95 1.23
CA ILE A 11 6.17 7.26 0.40
C ILE A 11 7.25 7.91 1.27
N PRO A 12 8.47 7.33 1.35
CA PRO A 12 9.54 7.88 2.16
C PRO A 12 9.99 9.28 1.73
N GLU A 13 10.47 10.06 2.69
CA GLU A 13 10.96 11.43 2.50
C GLU A 13 12.03 11.53 1.40
N PHE A 14 12.88 10.52 1.27
CA PHE A 14 13.93 10.49 0.24
C PHE A 14 13.41 10.28 -1.20
N ARG A 15 12.12 9.92 -1.36
CA ARG A 15 11.44 9.85 -2.66
C ARG A 15 10.51 11.03 -2.92
N LEU A 16 9.77 11.44 -1.90
CA LEU A 16 8.82 12.54 -1.97
C LEU A 16 8.92 13.38 -0.70
N PRO A 17 9.65 14.51 -0.73
CA PRO A 17 9.77 15.38 0.42
C PRO A 17 8.40 15.85 0.94
N ASN A 18 8.15 15.67 2.23
CA ASN A 18 6.89 16.03 2.89
C ASN A 18 6.50 17.49 2.65
N LYS A 19 7.49 18.39 2.59
CA LYS A 19 7.30 19.82 2.33
C LYS A 19 6.57 20.09 1.00
N VAL A 20 6.82 19.28 -0.04
CA VAL A 20 6.13 19.43 -1.34
C VAL A 20 4.64 19.16 -1.16
N VAL A 21 4.30 18.10 -0.44
CA VAL A 21 2.90 17.73 -0.16
C VAL A 21 2.21 18.78 0.70
N ASP A 22 2.93 19.37 1.68
CA ASP A 22 2.38 20.39 2.55
C ASP A 22 2.02 21.66 1.78
N VAL A 23 2.90 22.12 0.87
CA VAL A 23 2.64 23.29 0.00
C VAL A 23 1.39 23.11 -0.85
N GLU A 24 1.21 21.91 -1.45
CA GLU A 24 0.01 21.64 -2.26
C GLU A 24 -1.29 21.66 -1.43
N ILE A 25 -1.25 21.13 -0.21
CA ILE A 25 -2.42 21.18 0.68
C ILE A 25 -2.74 22.60 1.13
N ASP A 26 -1.72 23.40 1.45
CA ASP A 26 -1.90 24.79 1.82
C ASP A 26 -2.49 25.61 0.66
N ASN A 27 -2.07 25.31 -0.58
CA ASN A 27 -2.65 25.93 -1.77
C ASN A 27 -4.14 25.57 -1.92
N LEU A 28 -4.52 24.31 -1.72
CA LEU A 28 -5.93 23.90 -1.75
C LEU A 28 -6.75 24.61 -0.67
N ALA A 29 -6.22 24.76 0.55
CA ALA A 29 -6.88 25.50 1.62
C ALA A 29 -7.09 26.98 1.25
N LYS A 30 -6.08 27.62 0.65
CA LYS A 30 -6.19 29.01 0.15
C LYS A 30 -7.22 29.17 -0.97
N MET A 31 -7.48 28.11 -1.73
CA MET A 31 -8.53 28.06 -2.77
C MET A 31 -9.95 27.87 -2.20
N GLY A 32 -10.10 27.73 -0.88
CA GLY A 32 -11.38 27.56 -0.22
C GLY A 32 -11.77 26.11 0.05
N VAL A 33 -10.85 25.15 -0.13
CA VAL A 33 -11.13 23.75 0.25
C VAL A 33 -11.11 23.62 1.76
N GLU A 34 -12.23 23.22 2.33
CA GLU A 34 -12.37 22.91 3.75
C GLU A 34 -11.89 21.48 4.04
N PHE A 35 -11.08 21.34 5.07
CA PHE A 35 -10.58 20.05 5.52
C PHE A 35 -11.18 19.66 6.88
N VAL A 36 -12.20 18.81 6.87
CA VAL A 36 -12.80 18.24 8.08
C VAL A 36 -11.99 17.05 8.56
N LYS A 37 -11.43 17.15 9.77
CA LYS A 37 -10.65 16.08 10.41
C LYS A 37 -11.56 15.27 11.35
N ASP A 38 -11.05 14.10 11.75
CA ASP A 38 -11.65 13.22 12.75
C ASP A 38 -13.12 12.83 12.44
N CYS A 39 -13.45 12.82 11.13
CA CYS A 39 -14.73 12.42 10.60
C CYS A 39 -14.56 11.19 9.70
N ILE A 40 -15.15 10.08 10.09
CA ILE A 40 -15.11 8.81 9.36
C ILE A 40 -16.47 8.61 8.70
N ILE A 41 -16.52 8.79 7.38
CA ILE A 41 -17.73 8.53 6.59
C ILE A 41 -18.11 7.06 6.71
N GLY A 42 -19.40 6.83 7.00
CA GLY A 42 -19.95 5.51 7.30
C GLY A 42 -19.87 5.11 8.79
N LYS A 43 -19.31 5.98 9.67
CA LYS A 43 -19.28 5.79 11.12
C LYS A 43 -19.68 7.06 11.88
N THR A 44 -18.95 8.15 11.66
CA THR A 44 -19.23 9.45 12.31
C THR A 44 -20.33 10.21 11.59
N LEU A 45 -20.33 10.14 10.26
CA LEU A 45 -21.26 10.81 9.36
C LEU A 45 -21.60 9.85 8.22
N SER A 46 -22.88 9.72 7.90
CA SER A 46 -23.31 8.89 6.76
C SER A 46 -23.33 9.68 5.45
N VAL A 47 -23.45 8.97 4.33
CA VAL A 47 -23.59 9.61 3.02
C VAL A 47 -24.94 10.31 2.91
N GLU A 48 -26.00 9.71 3.45
CA GLU A 48 -27.34 10.29 3.50
C GLU A 48 -27.35 11.61 4.26
N GLN A 49 -26.66 11.70 5.40
CA GLN A 49 -26.51 12.95 6.15
C GLN A 49 -25.78 14.01 5.34
N LEU A 50 -24.75 13.66 4.57
CA LEU A 50 -24.11 14.61 3.66
C LEU A 50 -25.08 15.15 2.59
N GLU A 51 -25.93 14.30 2.05
CA GLU A 51 -26.97 14.71 1.08
C GLU A 51 -28.02 15.62 1.72
N GLU A 52 -28.42 15.34 2.96
CA GLU A 52 -29.33 16.20 3.78
C GLU A 52 -28.70 17.56 4.08
N GLU A 53 -27.39 17.63 4.32
CA GLU A 53 -26.61 18.87 4.49
C GLU A 53 -26.47 19.66 3.17
N GLY A 54 -26.93 19.11 2.03
CA GLY A 54 -26.98 19.79 0.75
C GLY A 54 -25.83 19.48 -0.19
N PHE A 55 -24.96 18.53 0.11
CA PHE A 55 -23.95 18.08 -0.84
C PHE A 55 -24.60 17.37 -2.04
N LYS A 56 -24.36 17.87 -3.26
CA LYS A 56 -24.98 17.39 -4.50
C LYS A 56 -24.13 16.38 -5.26
N GLY A 57 -22.87 16.24 -4.89
CA GLY A 57 -21.95 15.27 -5.47
C GLY A 57 -20.89 14.87 -4.45
N ILE A 58 -20.62 13.57 -4.37
CA ILE A 58 -19.68 12.98 -3.41
C ILE A 58 -18.61 12.22 -4.19
N PHE A 59 -17.34 12.56 -3.95
CA PHE A 59 -16.21 11.83 -4.53
C PHE A 59 -15.54 10.96 -3.48
N VAL A 60 -15.59 9.64 -3.66
CA VAL A 60 -14.97 8.67 -2.75
C VAL A 60 -13.53 8.39 -3.19
N ALA A 61 -12.57 8.78 -2.37
CA ALA A 61 -11.13 8.59 -2.60
C ALA A 61 -10.45 7.99 -1.37
N SER A 62 -11.09 7.00 -0.73
CA SER A 62 -10.62 6.38 0.51
C SER A 62 -9.38 5.48 0.33
N GLY A 63 -8.99 5.23 -0.92
CA GLY A 63 -7.79 4.45 -1.25
C GLY A 63 -7.89 2.95 -0.95
N ALA A 64 -6.74 2.29 -0.91
CA ALA A 64 -6.58 0.89 -0.52
C ALA A 64 -5.46 0.82 0.53
N GLY A 65 -5.82 0.78 1.81
CA GLY A 65 -4.87 0.89 2.92
C GLY A 65 -4.82 -0.33 3.83
N LEU A 66 -5.64 -1.38 3.57
CA LEU A 66 -5.55 -2.62 4.33
C LEU A 66 -4.47 -3.52 3.75
N PRO A 67 -3.42 -3.85 4.52
CA PRO A 67 -2.37 -4.73 4.04
C PRO A 67 -2.89 -6.15 3.86
N ASN A 68 -2.43 -6.82 2.81
CA ASN A 68 -2.62 -8.24 2.64
C ASN A 68 -1.46 -8.98 3.32
N PHE A 69 -1.75 -10.15 3.87
CA PHE A 69 -0.80 -11.08 4.44
C PHE A 69 -0.80 -12.38 3.64
N MET A 70 0.22 -13.21 3.84
CA MET A 70 0.38 -14.47 3.11
C MET A 70 -0.44 -15.60 3.73
N ASN A 71 -0.83 -15.45 5.00
CA ASN A 71 -1.54 -16.46 5.80
C ASN A 71 -0.77 -17.77 5.91
N ILE A 72 0.53 -17.66 6.18
CA ILE A 72 1.43 -18.80 6.37
C ILE A 72 1.78 -18.99 7.86
N PRO A 73 2.21 -20.19 8.28
CA PRO A 73 2.64 -20.45 9.65
C PRO A 73 3.68 -19.44 10.12
N GLY A 74 3.56 -19.01 11.37
CA GLY A 74 4.50 -18.08 12.01
C GLY A 74 4.36 -16.61 11.62
N GLU A 75 3.46 -16.23 10.70
CA GLU A 75 3.31 -14.83 10.23
C GLU A 75 2.87 -13.85 11.32
N ASN A 76 2.35 -14.35 12.45
CA ASN A 76 1.98 -13.53 13.62
C ASN A 76 3.12 -13.34 14.64
N SER A 77 4.34 -13.74 14.32
CA SER A 77 5.49 -13.58 15.20
C SER A 77 5.87 -12.11 15.38
N ILE A 78 6.50 -11.79 16.51
CA ILE A 78 7.05 -10.46 16.78
C ILE A 78 8.11 -10.14 15.70
N ASN A 79 8.20 -8.88 15.28
CA ASN A 79 9.05 -8.39 14.19
C ASN A 79 8.62 -8.88 12.79
N ILE A 80 7.33 -9.19 12.62
CA ILE A 80 6.73 -9.29 11.30
C ILE A 80 5.72 -8.16 11.16
N LEU A 81 5.95 -7.25 10.21
CA LEU A 81 5.15 -6.06 10.00
C LEU A 81 4.65 -6.01 8.55
N SER A 82 3.51 -5.39 8.32
CA SER A 82 3.17 -4.96 6.97
C SER A 82 4.01 -3.75 6.55
N SER A 83 4.26 -3.58 5.25
CA SER A 83 4.91 -2.37 4.72
C SER A 83 4.17 -1.10 5.13
N ASN A 84 2.84 -1.13 5.15
CA ASN A 84 2.03 0.03 5.55
C ASN A 84 2.33 0.43 7.00
N GLU A 85 2.40 -0.54 7.90
CA GLU A 85 2.73 -0.28 9.30
C GLU A 85 4.17 0.21 9.46
N TYR A 86 5.13 -0.49 8.85
CA TYR A 86 6.54 -0.15 8.93
C TYR A 86 6.81 1.27 8.43
N LEU A 87 6.36 1.60 7.22
CA LEU A 87 6.55 2.92 6.62
C LEU A 87 5.79 4.02 7.37
N THR A 88 4.58 3.74 7.88
CA THR A 88 3.83 4.71 8.68
C THR A 88 4.54 5.03 9.99
N ARG A 89 5.09 4.03 10.67
CA ARG A 89 5.87 4.25 11.89
C ARG A 89 7.09 5.13 11.61
N VAL A 90 7.83 4.85 10.55
CA VAL A 90 9.03 5.63 10.20
C VAL A 90 8.66 7.05 9.72
N ASN A 91 7.74 7.18 8.78
CA ASN A 91 7.49 8.47 8.10
C ASN A 91 6.52 9.40 8.85
N LEU A 92 5.56 8.86 9.60
CA LEU A 92 4.56 9.65 10.34
C LEU A 92 4.89 9.80 11.81
N MET A 93 5.37 8.72 12.44
CA MET A 93 5.53 8.66 13.90
C MET A 93 6.97 8.94 14.31
N ASP A 94 7.84 9.27 13.34
CA ASP A 94 9.26 9.53 13.55
C ASP A 94 9.96 8.42 14.36
N ALA A 95 9.54 7.18 14.13
CA ALA A 95 9.95 6.03 14.93
C ALA A 95 11.44 5.68 14.81
N ALA A 96 12.15 6.32 13.88
CA ALA A 96 13.61 6.22 13.74
C ALA A 96 14.37 7.17 14.68
N SER A 97 13.68 8.14 15.30
CA SER A 97 14.27 9.05 16.29
C SER A 97 14.47 8.34 17.64
N GLU A 98 15.56 8.65 18.32
CA GLU A 98 15.84 8.14 19.68
C GLU A 98 14.78 8.57 20.70
N ASP A 99 14.15 9.72 20.48
CA ASP A 99 13.12 10.30 21.35
C ASP A 99 11.69 9.87 20.97
N SER A 100 11.52 8.93 20.04
CA SER A 100 10.18 8.51 19.59
C SER A 100 9.47 7.63 20.62
N ASP A 101 8.22 7.98 20.93
CA ASP A 101 7.32 7.15 21.76
C ASP A 101 6.84 5.88 21.03
N THR A 102 7.05 5.80 19.73
CA THR A 102 6.62 4.67 18.89
C THR A 102 7.84 4.04 18.22
N PRO A 103 8.52 3.09 18.86
CA PRO A 103 9.72 2.48 18.29
C PRO A 103 9.38 1.66 17.06
N VAL A 104 10.30 1.67 16.10
CA VAL A 104 10.32 0.70 14.99
C VAL A 104 11.34 -0.40 15.33
N PRO A 105 11.07 -1.67 15.05
CA PRO A 105 12.08 -2.69 15.18
C PRO A 105 13.21 -2.44 14.17
N PHE A 106 14.43 -2.32 14.69
CA PHE A 106 15.64 -2.27 13.88
C PHE A 106 16.12 -3.70 13.65
N GLY A 107 16.09 -4.15 12.40
CA GLY A 107 16.60 -5.45 12.00
C GLY A 107 18.03 -5.31 11.46
N LYS A 108 18.92 -6.26 11.84
CA LYS A 108 20.23 -6.41 11.19
C LYS A 108 20.10 -7.15 9.87
N CYS A 109 19.26 -8.19 9.85
CA CYS A 109 18.94 -8.98 8.66
C CYS A 109 17.44 -8.87 8.34
N VAL A 110 17.12 -8.01 7.38
CA VAL A 110 15.74 -7.65 7.05
C VAL A 110 15.29 -8.28 5.75
N ALA A 111 14.18 -9.04 5.79
CA ALA A 111 13.53 -9.60 4.63
C ALA A 111 12.26 -8.82 4.27
N VAL A 112 12.19 -8.28 3.05
CA VAL A 112 10.98 -7.65 2.53
C VAL A 112 10.35 -8.54 1.48
N ILE A 113 9.10 -8.96 1.72
CA ILE A 113 8.39 -9.91 0.89
C ILE A 113 7.52 -9.16 -0.13
N GLY A 114 7.92 -9.18 -1.39
CA GLY A 114 7.20 -8.53 -2.47
C GLY A 114 8.10 -7.87 -3.50
N GLY A 115 7.55 -7.47 -4.64
CA GLY A 115 8.30 -6.89 -5.76
C GLY A 115 7.72 -5.57 -6.28
N GLY A 116 6.85 -4.91 -5.52
CA GLY A 116 6.25 -3.62 -5.89
C GLY A 116 7.03 -2.40 -5.38
N ASN A 117 6.60 -1.20 -5.76
CA ASN A 117 7.24 0.05 -5.30
C ASN A 117 7.26 0.17 -3.77
N THR A 118 6.20 -0.28 -3.08
CA THR A 118 6.14 -0.27 -1.61
C THR A 118 7.18 -1.21 -0.98
N ALA A 119 7.49 -2.34 -1.63
CA ALA A 119 8.57 -3.22 -1.20
C ALA A 119 9.94 -2.55 -1.37
N MET A 120 10.17 -1.84 -2.50
CA MET A 120 11.38 -1.06 -2.71
C MET A 120 11.53 0.04 -1.65
N ASP A 121 10.44 0.75 -1.34
CA ASP A 121 10.43 1.77 -0.29
C ASP A 121 10.79 1.19 1.07
N SER A 122 10.21 0.04 1.43
CA SER A 122 10.44 -0.61 2.72
C SER A 122 11.86 -1.12 2.87
N VAL A 123 12.41 -1.79 1.85
CA VAL A 123 13.77 -2.34 1.91
C VAL A 123 14.85 -1.25 1.93
N ARG A 124 14.65 -0.19 1.14
CA ARG A 124 15.55 0.98 1.15
C ARG A 124 15.49 1.72 2.48
N THR A 125 14.30 1.86 3.07
CA THR A 125 14.13 2.42 4.41
C THR A 125 14.88 1.58 5.44
N ALA A 126 14.73 0.24 5.44
CA ALA A 126 15.45 -0.64 6.34
C ALA A 126 16.98 -0.52 6.18
N ARG A 127 17.46 -0.46 4.93
CA ARG A 127 18.88 -0.28 4.64
C ARG A 127 19.41 1.05 5.19
N ARG A 128 18.67 2.13 5.00
CA ARG A 128 19.01 3.48 5.49
C ARG A 128 18.95 3.60 7.01
N LEU A 129 18.13 2.79 7.68
CA LEU A 129 18.06 2.69 9.14
C LEU A 129 19.15 1.78 9.73
N GLY A 130 20.09 1.28 8.93
CA GLY A 130 21.27 0.59 9.40
C GLY A 130 21.21 -0.93 9.34
N ALA A 131 20.27 -1.53 8.60
CA ALA A 131 20.29 -2.97 8.36
C ALA A 131 21.63 -3.39 7.72
N GLU A 132 22.31 -4.37 8.32
CA GLU A 132 23.56 -4.93 7.81
C GLU A 132 23.31 -5.69 6.50
N ARG A 133 22.17 -6.39 6.46
CA ARG A 133 21.68 -7.12 5.29
C ARG A 133 20.21 -6.81 5.09
N ALA A 134 19.84 -6.32 3.91
CA ALA A 134 18.44 -6.09 3.54
C ALA A 134 18.17 -6.75 2.19
N MET A 135 17.08 -7.52 2.11
CA MET A 135 16.78 -8.32 0.93
C MET A 135 15.31 -8.22 0.51
N ILE A 136 15.10 -8.23 -0.80
CA ILE A 136 13.80 -8.47 -1.43
C ILE A 136 13.65 -9.98 -1.65
N ILE A 137 12.56 -10.56 -1.17
CA ILE A 137 12.14 -11.92 -1.49
C ILE A 137 10.94 -11.85 -2.42
N TYR A 138 11.09 -12.37 -3.64
CA TYR A 138 10.05 -12.27 -4.66
C TYR A 138 9.85 -13.59 -5.41
N ARG A 139 8.59 -14.01 -5.52
CA ARG A 139 8.21 -15.32 -6.07
C ARG A 139 8.36 -15.49 -7.57
N ARG A 140 8.59 -14.40 -8.33
CA ARG A 140 8.88 -14.40 -9.77
C ARG A 140 10.29 -13.89 -10.02
N SER A 141 10.68 -13.76 -11.29
CA SER A 141 11.94 -13.12 -11.64
C SER A 141 11.86 -11.60 -11.52
N GLU A 142 13.00 -10.95 -11.67
CA GLU A 142 13.08 -9.48 -11.61
C GLU A 142 12.27 -8.82 -12.73
N GLU A 143 12.22 -9.44 -13.90
CA GLU A 143 11.48 -8.92 -15.07
C GLU A 143 9.97 -8.81 -14.82
N GLU A 144 9.41 -9.68 -13.97
CA GLU A 144 8.00 -9.64 -13.59
C GLU A 144 7.70 -8.73 -12.38
N MET A 145 8.70 -8.01 -11.85
CA MET A 145 8.47 -7.09 -10.74
C MET A 145 7.57 -5.92 -11.16
N PRO A 146 6.48 -5.64 -10.43
CA PRO A 146 5.62 -4.51 -10.73
C PRO A 146 6.22 -3.15 -10.29
N ALA A 147 7.36 -3.15 -9.60
CA ALA A 147 8.08 -1.94 -9.25
C ALA A 147 8.62 -1.24 -10.51
N ARG A 148 8.76 0.08 -10.44
CA ARG A 148 9.42 0.84 -11.48
C ARG A 148 10.89 0.44 -11.55
N ILE A 149 11.42 0.35 -12.76
CA ILE A 149 12.80 -0.09 -13.00
C ILE A 149 13.82 0.81 -12.29
N GLU A 150 13.53 2.11 -12.19
CA GLU A 150 14.38 3.07 -11.49
C GLU A 150 14.45 2.77 -9.99
N GLU A 151 13.33 2.34 -9.37
CA GLU A 151 13.30 1.99 -7.94
C GLU A 151 14.07 0.70 -7.64
N VAL A 152 13.97 -0.28 -8.53
CA VAL A 152 14.78 -1.51 -8.46
C VAL A 152 16.26 -1.18 -8.57
N LYS A 153 16.62 -0.29 -9.50
CA LYS A 153 18.01 0.17 -9.70
C LYS A 153 18.53 0.89 -8.46
N HIS A 154 17.77 1.84 -7.90
CA HIS A 154 18.16 2.53 -6.68
C HIS A 154 18.33 1.58 -5.49
N ALA A 155 17.46 0.58 -5.34
CA ALA A 155 17.60 -0.41 -4.28
C ALA A 155 18.90 -1.21 -4.43
N LYS A 156 19.29 -1.60 -5.65
CA LYS A 156 20.57 -2.27 -5.92
C LYS A 156 21.78 -1.38 -5.64
N GLU A 157 21.72 -0.11 -6.02
CA GLU A 157 22.77 0.88 -5.73
C GLU A 157 22.97 1.09 -4.22
N GLU A 158 21.92 0.94 -3.41
CA GLU A 158 21.98 0.97 -1.95
C GLU A 158 22.39 -0.37 -1.31
N GLY A 159 22.76 -1.37 -2.12
CA GLY A 159 23.25 -2.67 -1.65
C GLY A 159 22.16 -3.63 -1.16
N VAL A 160 20.93 -3.49 -1.65
CA VAL A 160 19.86 -4.44 -1.39
C VAL A 160 20.08 -5.72 -2.18
N GLU A 161 19.92 -6.87 -1.51
CA GLU A 161 19.95 -8.18 -2.15
C GLU A 161 18.59 -8.55 -2.77
N PHE A 162 18.60 -9.28 -3.88
CA PHE A 162 17.37 -9.72 -4.55
C PHE A 162 17.33 -11.25 -4.64
N LEU A 163 16.51 -11.87 -3.79
CA LEU A 163 16.17 -13.29 -3.83
C LEU A 163 14.88 -13.48 -4.65
N THR A 164 15.05 -13.51 -5.96
CA THR A 164 13.97 -13.80 -6.90
C THR A 164 13.70 -15.30 -6.98
N LEU A 165 12.53 -15.69 -7.49
CA LEU A 165 12.09 -17.09 -7.59
C LEU A 165 12.07 -17.80 -6.22
N HIS A 166 11.71 -17.05 -5.17
CA HIS A 166 11.54 -17.55 -3.82
C HIS A 166 10.23 -17.07 -3.22
N ASN A 167 9.50 -17.96 -2.59
CA ASN A 167 8.22 -17.66 -1.93
C ASN A 167 8.25 -18.14 -0.48
N PRO A 168 8.05 -17.28 0.50
CA PRO A 168 7.92 -17.68 1.89
C PRO A 168 6.78 -18.66 2.09
N ILE A 169 7.02 -19.72 2.88
CA ILE A 169 6.02 -20.72 3.23
C ILE A 169 5.84 -20.87 4.74
N GLU A 170 6.81 -20.40 5.55
CA GLU A 170 6.77 -20.46 7.00
C GLU A 170 7.74 -19.44 7.59
N TYR A 171 7.39 -18.85 8.73
CA TYR A 171 8.31 -18.12 9.59
C TYR A 171 8.55 -18.92 10.86
N ILE A 172 9.80 -19.00 11.29
CA ILE A 172 10.22 -19.66 12.51
C ILE A 172 10.57 -18.60 13.55
N ALA A 173 9.92 -18.66 14.70
CA ALA A 173 10.20 -17.78 15.83
C ALA A 173 11.18 -18.42 16.82
N ASP A 174 11.81 -17.59 17.64
CA ASP A 174 12.56 -18.00 18.82
C ASP A 174 11.64 -18.29 20.02
N GLU A 175 12.22 -18.63 21.16
CA GLU A 175 11.49 -18.90 22.42
C GLU A 175 10.74 -17.69 22.97
N GLN A 176 11.09 -16.48 22.53
CA GLN A 176 10.44 -15.21 22.88
C GLN A 176 9.33 -14.81 21.90
N GLY A 177 9.10 -15.62 20.86
CA GLY A 177 8.11 -15.35 19.81
C GLY A 177 8.57 -14.34 18.75
N LYS A 178 9.87 -13.98 18.71
CA LYS A 178 10.43 -13.11 17.68
C LYS A 178 10.84 -13.94 16.47
N VAL A 179 10.58 -13.43 15.26
CA VAL A 179 11.04 -14.09 14.04
C VAL A 179 12.56 -14.20 14.05
N LYS A 180 13.05 -15.39 13.69
CA LYS A 180 14.49 -15.68 13.55
C LYS A 180 14.86 -16.27 12.21
N GLN A 181 13.91 -16.92 11.52
CA GLN A 181 14.15 -17.54 10.22
C GLN A 181 12.89 -17.47 9.35
N VAL A 182 13.11 -17.52 8.04
CA VAL A 182 12.06 -17.73 7.04
C VAL A 182 12.40 -18.94 6.18
N VAL A 183 11.41 -19.81 5.99
CA VAL A 183 11.50 -20.95 5.08
C VAL A 183 10.95 -20.53 3.72
N LEU A 184 11.78 -20.69 2.69
CA LEU A 184 11.49 -20.29 1.32
C LEU A 184 11.33 -21.50 0.42
N GLN A 185 10.25 -21.54 -0.34
CA GLN A 185 10.04 -22.45 -1.45
C GLN A 185 10.68 -21.84 -2.71
N LYS A 186 11.56 -22.60 -3.37
CA LYS A 186 12.10 -22.20 -4.69
C LYS A 186 11.05 -22.35 -5.76
N MET A 187 11.02 -21.39 -6.67
CA MET A 187 10.02 -21.28 -7.73
C MET A 187 10.67 -21.36 -9.10
N GLU A 188 9.89 -21.73 -10.09
CA GLU A 188 10.19 -21.56 -11.50
C GLU A 188 9.09 -20.74 -12.18
N LEU A 189 9.34 -20.27 -13.39
CA LEU A 189 8.37 -19.51 -14.16
C LEU A 189 7.62 -20.39 -15.14
N GLY A 190 6.31 -20.52 -14.95
CA GLY A 190 5.39 -21.18 -15.86
C GLY A 190 4.80 -20.22 -16.92
N GLU A 191 3.63 -20.57 -17.43
CA GLU A 191 2.92 -19.78 -18.44
C GLU A 191 2.48 -18.41 -17.89
N PRO A 192 2.31 -17.41 -18.79
CA PRO A 192 1.81 -16.09 -18.41
C PRO A 192 0.41 -16.14 -17.79
N ASP A 193 0.19 -15.37 -16.74
CA ASP A 193 -1.13 -15.16 -16.13
C ASP A 193 -1.95 -14.11 -16.92
N ALA A 194 -3.18 -13.84 -16.46
CA ALA A 194 -4.08 -12.85 -17.07
C ALA A 194 -3.50 -11.42 -17.12
N SER A 195 -2.46 -11.12 -16.39
CA SER A 195 -1.74 -9.84 -16.43
C SER A 195 -0.56 -9.83 -17.41
N GLY A 196 -0.32 -10.94 -18.11
CA GLY A 196 0.81 -11.14 -19.02
C GLY A 196 2.13 -11.48 -18.33
N ARG A 197 2.18 -11.60 -17.00
CA ARG A 197 3.38 -11.98 -16.25
C ARG A 197 3.42 -13.48 -16.06
N ARG A 198 4.61 -14.08 -16.17
CA ARG A 198 4.81 -15.51 -16.00
C ARG A 198 4.43 -15.94 -14.58
N SER A 199 3.67 -17.03 -14.48
CA SER A 199 3.16 -17.55 -13.21
C SER A 199 4.28 -18.24 -12.40
N PRO A 200 4.38 -17.99 -11.08
CA PRO A 200 5.34 -18.70 -10.25
C PRO A 200 4.84 -20.12 -9.95
N VAL A 201 5.65 -21.11 -10.25
CA VAL A 201 5.37 -22.53 -10.02
C VAL A 201 6.36 -23.08 -8.98
N PRO A 202 5.90 -23.72 -7.89
CA PRO A 202 6.81 -24.26 -6.89
C PRO A 202 7.58 -25.48 -7.43
N ILE A 203 8.90 -25.52 -7.19
CA ILE A 203 9.74 -26.69 -7.46
C ILE A 203 9.58 -27.68 -6.30
N PRO A 204 8.99 -28.86 -6.49
CA PRO A 204 8.70 -29.77 -5.40
C PRO A 204 9.95 -30.15 -4.57
N GLY A 205 9.86 -30.01 -3.25
CA GLY A 205 10.94 -30.35 -2.31
C GLY A 205 12.13 -29.38 -2.30
N ALA A 206 12.16 -28.36 -3.14
CA ALA A 206 13.25 -27.40 -3.18
C ALA A 206 12.95 -26.22 -2.21
N THR A 207 13.37 -26.38 -0.96
CA THR A 207 13.24 -25.34 0.07
C THR A 207 14.61 -24.91 0.57
N GLU A 208 14.68 -23.69 1.10
CA GLU A 208 15.84 -23.21 1.86
C GLU A 208 15.38 -22.36 3.04
N THR A 209 16.21 -22.28 4.07
CA THR A 209 15.92 -21.49 5.27
C THR A 209 16.96 -20.40 5.41
N ILE A 210 16.50 -19.17 5.67
CA ILE A 210 17.36 -18.00 5.81
C ILE A 210 17.14 -17.38 7.18
N ASP A 211 18.22 -17.01 7.86
CA ASP A 211 18.17 -16.26 9.11
C ASP A 211 17.74 -14.82 8.84
N ILE A 212 16.78 -14.35 9.62
CA ILE A 212 16.26 -12.99 9.60
C ILE A 212 15.90 -12.56 11.03
N ASP A 213 15.83 -11.27 11.28
CA ASP A 213 15.37 -10.72 12.57
C ASP A 213 14.23 -9.70 12.41
N LEU A 214 13.90 -9.36 11.16
CA LEU A 214 12.75 -8.55 10.80
C LEU A 214 12.20 -8.99 9.44
N ALA A 215 10.90 -9.17 9.35
CA ALA A 215 10.20 -9.40 8.08
C ALA A 215 9.18 -8.28 7.81
N ILE A 216 9.15 -7.79 6.57
CA ILE A 216 8.20 -6.75 6.13
C ILE A 216 7.39 -7.30 4.96
N VAL A 217 6.09 -7.53 5.20
CA VAL A 217 5.18 -8.11 4.22
C VAL A 217 4.62 -7.03 3.31
N SER A 218 4.91 -7.12 2.01
CA SER A 218 4.56 -6.15 0.96
C SER A 218 3.86 -6.81 -0.23
N VAL A 219 2.87 -7.67 0.04
CA VAL A 219 2.18 -8.50 -0.98
C VAL A 219 0.90 -7.86 -1.51
N GLY A 220 0.78 -6.57 -1.36
CA GLY A 220 -0.32 -5.75 -1.85
C GLY A 220 -1.26 -5.27 -0.75
N VAL A 221 -2.25 -4.50 -1.18
CA VAL A 221 -3.24 -3.85 -0.31
C VAL A 221 -4.65 -4.06 -0.84
N SER A 222 -5.63 -3.93 0.04
CA SER A 222 -7.06 -4.01 -0.26
C SER A 222 -7.79 -2.75 0.20
N PRO A 223 -8.91 -2.36 -0.46
CA PRO A 223 -9.76 -1.28 0.00
C PRO A 223 -10.29 -1.52 1.42
N ASN A 224 -10.37 -0.44 2.21
CA ASN A 224 -11.06 -0.51 3.49
C ASN A 224 -12.57 -0.55 3.24
N PRO A 225 -13.31 -1.56 3.73
CA PRO A 225 -14.74 -1.73 3.44
C PRO A 225 -15.66 -0.72 4.16
N ILE A 226 -15.15 0.08 5.12
CA ILE A 226 -15.98 0.97 5.94
C ILE A 226 -16.86 1.89 5.07
N VAL A 227 -16.25 2.63 4.13
CA VAL A 227 -17.01 3.55 3.26
C VAL A 227 -17.86 2.77 2.25
N PRO A 228 -17.32 1.83 1.45
CA PRO A 228 -18.14 1.10 0.48
C PRO A 228 -19.32 0.36 1.09
N SER A 229 -19.14 -0.30 2.25
CA SER A 229 -20.22 -1.06 2.89
C SER A 229 -21.26 -0.19 3.61
N SER A 230 -20.97 1.08 3.88
CA SER A 230 -21.92 2.01 4.47
C SER A 230 -22.88 2.64 3.45
N ILE A 231 -22.60 2.49 2.16
CA ILE A 231 -23.40 3.10 1.08
C ILE A 231 -24.32 2.05 0.50
N LYS A 232 -25.60 2.17 0.78
CA LYS A 232 -26.62 1.20 0.33
C LYS A 232 -26.79 1.24 -1.19
N GLY A 233 -26.73 0.07 -1.84
CA GLY A 233 -26.91 -0.06 -3.28
C GLY A 233 -25.66 0.26 -4.11
N LEU A 234 -24.51 0.52 -3.47
CA LEU A 234 -23.25 0.71 -4.17
C LEU A 234 -22.74 -0.62 -4.75
N GLU A 235 -22.47 -0.65 -6.04
CA GLU A 235 -21.89 -1.82 -6.71
C GLU A 235 -20.38 -1.88 -6.47
N LEU A 236 -19.90 -3.08 -6.11
CA LEU A 236 -18.49 -3.34 -5.83
C LEU A 236 -17.90 -4.32 -6.84
N GLY A 237 -16.67 -4.10 -7.21
CA GLY A 237 -15.85 -4.99 -8.01
C GLY A 237 -15.28 -6.18 -7.23
N ARG A 238 -14.58 -7.05 -7.92
CA ARG A 238 -14.09 -8.35 -7.43
C ARG A 238 -13.26 -8.31 -6.13
N LYS A 239 -12.58 -7.22 -5.83
CA LYS A 239 -11.70 -7.08 -4.63
C LYS A 239 -12.23 -6.04 -3.64
N GLY A 240 -13.53 -5.78 -3.64
CA GLY A 240 -14.14 -4.74 -2.80
C GLY A 240 -13.83 -3.31 -3.28
N THR A 241 -13.35 -3.14 -4.50
CA THR A 241 -13.21 -1.83 -5.15
C THR A 241 -14.57 -1.31 -5.58
N ILE A 242 -14.75 0.01 -5.64
CA ILE A 242 -15.99 0.60 -6.16
C ILE A 242 -16.02 0.45 -7.68
N ALA A 243 -17.13 -0.10 -8.21
CA ALA A 243 -17.36 -0.16 -9.63
C ALA A 243 -17.77 1.23 -10.16
N VAL A 244 -17.12 1.69 -11.23
CA VAL A 244 -17.40 2.99 -11.85
C VAL A 244 -17.43 2.87 -13.37
N ASN A 245 -18.20 3.77 -13.99
CA ASN A 245 -18.22 3.91 -15.45
C ASN A 245 -17.01 4.74 -15.94
N ASP A 246 -16.98 5.02 -17.24
CA ASP A 246 -15.92 5.82 -17.86
C ASP A 246 -15.79 7.25 -17.30
N ASN A 247 -16.81 7.78 -16.69
CA ASN A 247 -16.83 9.11 -16.07
C ASN A 247 -16.51 9.09 -14.58
N MET A 248 -15.98 7.97 -14.05
CA MET A 248 -15.71 7.76 -12.63
C MET A 248 -16.98 7.83 -11.75
N GLN A 249 -18.17 7.68 -12.31
CA GLN A 249 -19.44 7.65 -11.61
C GLN A 249 -19.77 6.20 -11.21
N SER A 250 -20.22 6.01 -9.99
CA SER A 250 -20.63 4.71 -9.45
C SER A 250 -22.05 4.31 -9.95
N SER A 251 -22.59 3.20 -9.43
CA SER A 251 -23.99 2.82 -9.60
C SER A 251 -24.99 3.83 -9.02
N ILE A 252 -24.52 4.74 -8.15
CA ILE A 252 -25.34 5.80 -7.54
C ILE A 252 -25.01 7.14 -8.20
N PRO A 253 -26.00 7.84 -8.79
CA PRO A 253 -25.76 9.03 -9.61
C PRO A 253 -25.03 10.19 -8.91
N THR A 254 -25.18 10.34 -7.59
CA THR A 254 -24.53 11.39 -6.79
C THR A 254 -23.13 11.02 -6.36
N ILE A 255 -22.72 9.75 -6.54
CA ILE A 255 -21.45 9.22 -6.01
C ILE A 255 -20.47 8.90 -7.14
N PHE A 256 -19.31 9.49 -7.06
CA PHE A 256 -18.15 9.26 -7.90
C PHE A 256 -17.01 8.64 -7.08
N ALA A 257 -16.11 7.92 -7.71
CA ALA A 257 -14.95 7.37 -7.03
C ALA A 257 -13.72 7.34 -7.93
N GLY A 258 -12.52 7.36 -7.34
CA GLY A 258 -11.27 7.30 -8.10
C GLY A 258 -10.05 6.97 -7.24
N GLY A 259 -8.94 6.67 -7.90
CA GLY A 259 -7.72 6.20 -7.26
C GLY A 259 -7.81 4.74 -6.81
N ASP A 260 -7.08 4.39 -5.76
CA ASP A 260 -6.92 2.99 -5.34
C ASP A 260 -8.22 2.33 -4.84
N ILE A 261 -9.22 3.10 -4.42
CA ILE A 261 -10.54 2.54 -4.09
C ILE A 261 -11.25 1.93 -5.32
N VAL A 262 -10.89 2.37 -6.52
CA VAL A 262 -11.42 1.87 -7.81
C VAL A 262 -10.43 0.88 -8.45
N ARG A 263 -9.15 1.21 -8.46
CA ARG A 263 -8.12 0.48 -9.21
C ARG A 263 -7.43 -0.63 -8.42
N GLY A 264 -7.55 -0.63 -7.10
CA GLY A 264 -6.61 -1.31 -6.22
C GLY A 264 -5.32 -0.50 -6.07
N GLY A 265 -4.25 -1.09 -5.57
CA GLY A 265 -2.96 -0.40 -5.46
C GLY A 265 -2.43 0.02 -6.83
N ALA A 266 -2.38 1.33 -7.09
CA ALA A 266 -1.96 1.93 -8.36
C ALA A 266 -0.98 3.10 -8.14
N THR A 267 -0.86 4.00 -9.11
CA THR A 267 0.07 5.13 -9.04
C THR A 267 -0.65 6.44 -8.70
N VAL A 268 0.09 7.38 -8.10
CA VAL A 268 -0.42 8.73 -7.81
C VAL A 268 -0.93 9.44 -9.07
N ILE A 269 -0.22 9.28 -10.20
CA ILE A 269 -0.62 9.89 -11.49
C ILE A 269 -1.99 9.38 -11.94
N LEU A 270 -2.26 8.10 -11.82
CA LEU A 270 -3.57 7.52 -12.16
C LEU A 270 -4.66 8.03 -11.22
N ALA A 271 -4.39 8.10 -9.92
CA ALA A 271 -5.34 8.64 -8.95
C ALA A 271 -5.68 10.12 -9.22
N MET A 272 -4.68 10.93 -9.59
CA MET A 272 -4.89 12.32 -10.00
C MET A 272 -5.72 12.42 -11.29
N GLY A 273 -5.45 11.54 -12.26
CA GLY A 273 -6.23 11.44 -13.50
C GLY A 273 -7.69 11.12 -13.24
N ASP A 274 -7.97 10.16 -12.36
CA ASP A 274 -9.34 9.79 -11.96
C ASP A 274 -10.06 10.95 -11.28
N GLY A 275 -9.39 11.64 -10.34
CA GLY A 275 -9.95 12.79 -9.65
C GLY A 275 -10.33 13.94 -10.61
N ARG A 276 -9.47 14.24 -11.59
CA ARG A 276 -9.76 15.26 -12.61
C ARG A 276 -10.95 14.84 -13.49
N LYS A 277 -11.01 13.58 -13.88
CA LYS A 277 -12.10 13.05 -14.72
C LYS A 277 -13.43 13.07 -13.97
N ALA A 278 -13.44 12.61 -12.71
CA ALA A 278 -14.60 12.70 -11.85
C ALA A 278 -15.07 14.14 -11.65
N ALA A 279 -14.16 15.05 -11.34
CA ALA A 279 -14.50 16.47 -11.14
C ALA A 279 -15.14 17.10 -12.39
N ALA A 280 -14.63 16.79 -13.59
CA ALA A 280 -15.22 17.27 -14.83
C ALA A 280 -16.65 16.73 -15.02
N ALA A 281 -16.86 15.43 -14.78
CA ALA A 281 -18.18 14.80 -14.91
C ALA A 281 -19.18 15.33 -13.86
N MET A 282 -18.73 15.50 -12.60
CA MET A 282 -19.55 16.10 -11.54
C MET A 282 -19.95 17.54 -11.91
N ASN A 283 -19.03 18.34 -12.42
CA ASN A 283 -19.30 19.72 -12.82
C ASN A 283 -20.34 19.82 -13.95
N GLU A 284 -20.30 18.93 -14.95
CA GLU A 284 -21.31 18.85 -15.99
C GLU A 284 -22.68 18.38 -15.47
N GLN A 285 -22.70 17.51 -14.48
CA GLN A 285 -23.94 17.07 -13.84
C GLN A 285 -24.60 18.18 -13.00
N LEU A 286 -23.79 18.98 -12.30
CA LEU A 286 -24.28 20.04 -11.43
C LEU A 286 -24.72 21.32 -12.17
N LYS A 287 -24.37 21.47 -13.45
CA LYS A 287 -24.85 22.56 -14.31
C LYS A 287 -26.25 22.34 -14.85
N LYS A 288 -26.74 21.12 -14.80
CA LYS A 288 -28.08 20.73 -15.25
C LYS A 288 -29.12 20.90 -14.15
#